data_b4ef668ec2127b2e36c0163f07652761
#
_entry.id   b4ef668ec2127b2e36c0163f07652761
#
_cell.length_a   1.000
_cell.length_b   1.000
_cell.length_c   1.000
_cell.angle_alpha   90.00
_cell.angle_beta   90.00
_cell.angle_gamma   90.00
#
_symmetry.space_group_name_H-M   'P 1'
#
loop_
_entity.id
_entity.type
_entity.pdbx_description
1 polymer ?
#
loop_
_entity_poly.entity_id
_entity_poly.type
_entity_poly.pdbx_seq_one_letter_code
_entity_poly.pdbx_strand_id
1 'polypeptide(L)'
;MYIHLPDERIPEILQAMLNDPNCGTIYRIKGDNELKTCLACQTQVQEGMYVASIPFFPTDKRLYDINEIKPNQQIMMELYPEIYSCIGCNACTKACTQSLNVMQYIAYAQRGELEKCAEESFDCVSCGCCSVRCPAGISHPMVGLLARRLTGKYIAPETQHLKNRVEEINSGAYDELIEKVMQKPIAEMQELYNTREIEK
;
A
#
# COMPACT_ATOMS: atom_id res chain seq x y z
N MET A 1 12.19 -15.66 -12.60
CA MET A 1 12.85 -16.85 -12.00
C MET A 1 11.81 -17.56 -11.14
N TYR A 2 11.46 -18.80 -11.47
CA TYR A 2 10.50 -19.58 -10.70
C TYR A 2 11.27 -20.38 -9.66
N ILE A 3 10.89 -20.24 -8.40
CA ILE A 3 11.51 -20.99 -7.31
C ILE A 3 10.51 -22.07 -6.89
N HIS A 4 10.89 -23.33 -7.07
CA HIS A 4 10.21 -24.45 -6.43
C HIS A 4 10.66 -24.48 -4.97
N LEU A 5 9.73 -24.31 -4.03
CA LEU A 5 10.03 -24.33 -2.60
C LEU A 5 10.05 -25.79 -2.10
N PRO A 6 11.21 -26.39 -1.79
CA PRO A 6 11.25 -27.57 -0.96
C PRO A 6 10.86 -27.19 0.48
N ASP A 7 10.11 -28.04 1.15
CA ASP A 7 9.50 -27.80 2.47
C ASP A 7 10.47 -27.23 3.53
N GLU A 8 11.73 -27.66 3.48
CA GLU A 8 12.78 -27.27 4.44
C GLU A 8 13.24 -25.80 4.31
N ARG A 9 13.08 -25.17 3.14
CA ARG A 9 13.54 -23.78 2.87
C ARG A 9 12.44 -22.73 2.86
N ILE A 10 11.20 -23.14 3.07
CA ILE A 10 10.03 -22.26 3.09
C ILE A 10 10.19 -21.07 4.06
N PRO A 11 10.66 -21.26 5.32
CA PRO A 11 10.82 -20.17 6.26
C PRO A 11 11.83 -19.11 5.81
N GLU A 12 12.96 -19.52 5.24
CA GLU A 12 14.02 -18.59 4.78
C GLU A 12 13.56 -17.76 3.59
N ILE A 13 12.86 -18.39 2.64
CA ILE A 13 12.36 -17.73 1.44
C ILE A 13 11.23 -16.76 1.78
N LEU A 14 10.32 -17.17 2.66
CA LEU A 14 9.28 -16.28 3.18
C LEU A 14 9.89 -15.09 3.92
N GLN A 15 10.92 -15.30 4.73
CA GLN A 15 11.61 -14.22 5.43
C GLN A 15 12.30 -13.26 4.46
N ALA A 16 12.92 -13.76 3.40
CA ALA A 16 13.51 -12.94 2.35
C ALA A 16 12.45 -12.12 1.59
N MET A 17 11.28 -12.72 1.33
CA MET A 17 10.15 -12.04 0.67
C MET A 17 9.47 -11.02 1.59
N LEU A 18 9.43 -11.26 2.90
CA LEU A 18 8.91 -10.31 3.89
C LEU A 18 9.82 -9.09 4.07
N ASN A 19 11.12 -9.26 3.82
CA ASN A 19 12.09 -8.16 3.85
C ASN A 19 12.13 -7.36 2.53
N ASP A 20 11.46 -7.83 1.48
CA ASP A 20 11.28 -7.09 0.24
C ASP A 20 10.17 -6.05 0.45
N PRO A 21 10.42 -4.74 0.21
CA PRO A 21 9.39 -3.71 0.25
C PRO A 21 8.20 -4.00 -0.69
N ASN A 22 8.37 -4.92 -1.62
CA ASN A 22 7.36 -5.44 -2.53
C ASN A 22 6.93 -6.84 -2.14
N CYS A 23 6.03 -6.99 -1.18
CA CYS A 23 5.46 -8.29 -0.85
C CYS A 23 4.47 -8.85 -1.89
N GLY A 24 4.27 -8.17 -3.00
CA GLY A 24 3.49 -8.63 -4.16
C GLY A 24 4.19 -9.80 -4.87
N THR A 25 3.50 -10.90 -5.01
CA THR A 25 4.04 -12.17 -5.50
C THR A 25 3.07 -12.82 -6.49
N ILE A 26 3.62 -13.53 -7.46
CA ILE A 26 2.85 -14.37 -8.38
C ILE A 26 3.09 -15.82 -7.99
N TYR A 27 2.04 -16.61 -7.92
CA TYR A 27 2.18 -18.02 -7.60
C TYR A 27 1.29 -18.93 -8.45
N ARG A 28 1.63 -20.20 -8.48
CA ARG A 28 0.87 -21.28 -9.10
C ARG A 28 1.00 -22.54 -8.23
N ILE A 29 -0.05 -23.31 -8.09
CA ILE A 29 -0.02 -24.61 -7.45
C ILE A 29 0.25 -25.71 -8.48
N LYS A 30 1.01 -26.74 -8.14
CA LYS A 30 1.29 -27.89 -9.02
C LYS A 30 -0.03 -28.52 -9.50
N GLY A 31 -0.20 -28.62 -10.81
CA GLY A 31 -1.43 -29.14 -11.41
C GLY A 31 -2.47 -28.06 -11.76
N ASP A 32 -2.30 -26.83 -11.31
CA ASP A 32 -3.09 -25.68 -11.72
C ASP A 32 -2.34 -24.91 -12.82
N ASN A 33 -3.03 -24.52 -13.87
CA ASN A 33 -2.46 -23.72 -14.99
C ASN A 33 -2.70 -22.23 -14.80
N GLU A 34 -3.40 -21.81 -13.75
CA GLU A 34 -3.71 -20.42 -13.47
C GLU A 34 -2.58 -19.77 -12.63
N LEU A 35 -2.10 -18.61 -13.11
CA LEU A 35 -1.21 -17.74 -12.35
C LEU A 35 -2.04 -16.81 -11.45
N LYS A 36 -1.82 -16.90 -10.15
CA LYS A 36 -2.49 -16.10 -9.13
C LYS A 36 -1.54 -15.06 -8.56
N THR A 37 -2.08 -13.95 -8.08
CA THR A 37 -1.34 -12.90 -7.38
C THR A 37 -1.67 -12.96 -5.88
N CYS A 38 -0.69 -12.68 -5.04
CA CYS A 38 -0.88 -12.63 -3.59
C CYS A 38 0.11 -11.68 -2.92
N LEU A 39 -0.13 -11.42 -1.64
CA LEU A 39 0.86 -10.82 -0.75
C LEU A 39 1.57 -11.93 0.01
N ALA A 40 2.89 -12.02 -0.11
CA ALA A 40 3.68 -13.06 0.55
C ALA A 40 3.48 -13.06 2.07
N CYS A 41 3.32 -11.87 2.68
CA CYS A 41 3.10 -11.71 4.11
C CYS A 41 1.70 -12.18 4.62
N GLN A 42 0.74 -12.38 3.72
CA GLN A 42 -0.66 -12.74 4.05
C GLN A 42 -1.09 -14.09 3.49
N THR A 43 -0.21 -14.77 2.74
CA THR A 43 -0.57 -15.98 2.03
C THR A 43 0.06 -17.20 2.68
N GLN A 44 -0.76 -18.17 3.07
CA GLN A 44 -0.28 -19.44 3.58
C GLN A 44 0.36 -20.26 2.47
N VAL A 45 1.54 -20.79 2.74
CA VAL A 45 2.25 -21.67 1.82
C VAL A 45 1.56 -23.02 1.78
N GLN A 46 1.47 -23.60 0.58
CA GLN A 46 0.86 -24.89 0.32
C GLN A 46 1.86 -25.79 -0.41
N GLU A 47 1.76 -27.10 -0.19
CA GLU A 47 2.58 -28.09 -0.90
C GLU A 47 2.41 -27.95 -2.42
N GLY A 48 3.52 -28.04 -3.14
CA GLY A 48 3.53 -27.88 -4.60
C GLY A 48 3.32 -26.46 -5.10
N MET A 49 3.44 -25.45 -4.24
CA MET A 49 3.35 -24.05 -4.63
C MET A 49 4.64 -23.58 -5.33
N TYR A 50 4.50 -23.00 -6.51
CA TYR A 50 5.58 -22.32 -7.24
C TYR A 50 5.38 -20.82 -7.08
N VAL A 51 6.39 -20.14 -6.58
CA VAL A 51 6.32 -18.71 -6.27
C VAL A 51 7.35 -17.94 -7.12
N ALA A 52 6.94 -16.80 -7.64
CA ALA A 52 7.82 -15.86 -8.31
C ALA A 52 7.66 -14.47 -7.67
N SER A 53 8.75 -13.90 -7.18
CA SER A 53 8.76 -12.50 -6.76
C SER A 53 8.62 -11.59 -7.97
N ILE A 54 8.03 -10.42 -7.76
CA ILE A 54 8.06 -9.33 -8.72
C ILE A 54 9.45 -8.69 -8.60
N PRO A 55 10.36 -8.83 -9.58
CA PRO A 55 11.78 -8.49 -9.41
C PRO A 55 12.06 -6.99 -9.31
N PHE A 56 11.06 -6.16 -9.51
CA PHE A 56 11.12 -4.70 -9.40
C PHE A 56 9.73 -4.17 -9.05
N PHE A 57 9.67 -3.02 -8.42
CA PHE A 57 8.38 -2.37 -8.19
C PHE A 57 7.88 -1.81 -9.55
N PRO A 58 6.83 -2.36 -10.14
CA PRO A 58 6.46 -2.11 -11.53
C PRO A 58 5.66 -0.81 -11.69
N THR A 59 5.98 0.19 -10.86
CA THR A 59 5.30 1.48 -10.90
C THR A 59 6.31 2.60 -10.99
N ASP A 60 6.01 3.57 -11.82
CA ASP A 60 6.83 4.76 -11.99
C ASP A 60 6.47 5.80 -10.92
N LYS A 61 7.37 5.98 -9.96
CA LYS A 61 7.20 6.96 -8.89
C LYS A 61 7.65 8.33 -9.36
N ARG A 62 6.71 9.20 -9.69
CA ARG A 62 7.00 10.59 -10.04
C ARG A 62 7.35 11.41 -8.80
N LEU A 63 8.31 12.33 -8.96
CA LEU A 63 8.67 13.31 -7.96
C LEU A 63 7.85 14.58 -8.17
N TYR A 64 7.25 15.09 -7.12
CA TYR A 64 6.47 16.33 -7.13
C TYR A 64 6.48 16.97 -5.74
N ASP A 65 6.39 18.30 -5.68
CA ASP A 65 6.07 18.99 -4.44
C ASP A 65 4.55 19.17 -4.35
N ILE A 66 3.96 18.58 -3.31
CA ILE A 66 2.52 18.64 -3.10
C ILE A 66 2.02 20.07 -2.84
N ASN A 67 2.91 21.00 -2.43
CA ASN A 67 2.55 22.40 -2.20
C ASN A 67 2.43 23.20 -3.50
N GLU A 68 3.07 22.72 -4.57
CA GLU A 68 3.09 23.41 -5.87
C GLU A 68 2.01 22.91 -6.83
N ILE A 69 1.39 21.76 -6.54
CA ILE A 69 0.37 21.15 -7.40
C ILE A 69 -1.04 21.37 -6.84
N LYS A 70 -2.03 21.40 -7.74
CA LYS A 70 -3.45 21.61 -7.41
C LYS A 70 -4.26 20.33 -7.65
N PRO A 71 -5.35 20.08 -6.88
CA PRO A 71 -6.18 18.90 -7.02
C PRO A 71 -7.13 19.03 -8.24
N ASN A 72 -6.62 18.79 -9.43
CA ASN A 72 -7.38 18.85 -10.67
C ASN A 72 -7.00 17.70 -11.63
N GLN A 73 -7.79 17.53 -12.69
CA GLN A 73 -7.54 16.53 -13.72
C GLN A 73 -6.19 16.71 -14.42
N GLN A 74 -5.79 17.98 -14.64
CA GLN A 74 -4.56 18.30 -15.36
C GLN A 74 -3.33 17.69 -14.70
N ILE A 75 -3.25 17.73 -13.36
CA ILE A 75 -2.11 17.14 -12.63
C ILE A 75 -2.02 15.62 -12.81
N MET A 76 -3.17 14.93 -12.97
CA MET A 76 -3.17 13.51 -13.31
C MET A 76 -2.61 13.26 -14.70
N MET A 77 -2.90 14.13 -15.67
CA MET A 77 -2.36 14.04 -17.03
C MET A 77 -0.85 14.33 -17.07
N GLU A 78 -0.39 15.29 -16.30
CA GLU A 78 1.02 15.68 -16.28
C GLU A 78 1.91 14.63 -15.61
N LEU A 79 1.48 14.08 -14.47
CA LEU A 79 2.27 13.14 -13.70
C LEU A 79 2.11 11.69 -14.17
N TYR A 80 0.92 11.28 -14.58
CA TYR A 80 0.59 9.90 -14.97
C TYR A 80 -0.21 9.84 -16.28
N PRO A 81 0.35 10.32 -17.40
CA PRO A 81 -0.36 10.34 -18.69
C PRO A 81 -0.78 8.95 -19.18
N GLU A 82 -0.09 7.89 -18.74
CA GLU A 82 -0.39 6.52 -19.10
C GLU A 82 -1.80 6.05 -18.69
N ILE A 83 -2.47 6.72 -17.74
CA ILE A 83 -3.85 6.37 -17.37
C ILE A 83 -4.81 6.52 -18.55
N TYR A 84 -4.53 7.43 -19.48
CA TYR A 84 -5.34 7.64 -20.68
C TYR A 84 -5.14 6.57 -21.77
N SER A 85 -4.14 5.70 -21.61
CA SER A 85 -3.94 4.52 -22.45
C SER A 85 -4.71 3.29 -21.97
N CYS A 86 -5.54 3.42 -20.94
CA CYS A 86 -6.34 2.33 -20.40
C CYS A 86 -7.34 1.81 -21.44
N ILE A 87 -7.26 0.51 -21.74
CA ILE A 87 -8.16 -0.18 -22.71
C ILE A 87 -9.38 -0.84 -22.02
N GLY A 88 -9.58 -0.64 -20.73
CA GLY A 88 -10.74 -1.20 -20.00
C GLY A 88 -10.74 -2.72 -19.83
N CYS A 89 -9.58 -3.41 -19.92
CA CYS A 89 -9.50 -4.87 -19.87
C CYS A 89 -9.77 -5.51 -18.51
N ASN A 90 -9.84 -4.72 -17.44
CA ASN A 90 -10.09 -5.14 -16.05
C ASN A 90 -9.07 -6.13 -15.45
N ALA A 91 -7.91 -6.31 -16.08
CA ALA A 91 -6.86 -7.19 -15.57
C ALA A 91 -6.30 -6.71 -14.21
N CYS A 92 -6.24 -5.40 -14.01
CA CYS A 92 -5.78 -4.78 -12.76
C CYS A 92 -6.70 -5.07 -11.57
N THR A 93 -8.03 -4.99 -11.72
CA THR A 93 -9.00 -5.33 -10.67
C THR A 93 -8.92 -6.82 -10.32
N LYS A 94 -8.83 -7.69 -11.34
CA LYS A 94 -8.70 -9.14 -11.12
C LYS A 94 -7.40 -9.54 -10.43
N ALA A 95 -6.33 -8.74 -10.58
CA ALA A 95 -5.04 -8.98 -9.95
C ALA A 95 -4.89 -8.33 -8.58
N CYS A 96 -5.89 -7.58 -8.10
CA CYS A 96 -5.80 -6.87 -6.84
C CYS A 96 -5.89 -7.85 -5.66
N THR A 97 -4.87 -7.83 -4.78
CA THR A 97 -4.81 -8.67 -3.58
C THR A 97 -5.73 -8.20 -2.46
N GLN A 98 -6.21 -6.95 -2.53
CA GLN A 98 -7.15 -6.34 -1.59
C GLN A 98 -8.57 -6.25 -2.14
N SER A 99 -8.85 -6.90 -3.28
CA SER A 99 -10.17 -6.91 -3.93
C SER A 99 -10.71 -5.51 -4.30
N LEU A 100 -9.83 -4.53 -4.49
CA LEU A 100 -10.21 -3.18 -4.89
C LEU A 100 -10.65 -3.14 -6.36
N ASN A 101 -11.59 -2.26 -6.67
CA ASN A 101 -11.98 -2.00 -8.06
C ASN A 101 -10.98 -1.04 -8.75
N VAL A 102 -9.80 -1.59 -9.06
CA VAL A 102 -8.65 -0.81 -9.57
C VAL A 102 -8.99 -0.07 -10.86
N MET A 103 -9.69 -0.72 -11.78
CA MET A 103 -10.09 -0.08 -13.03
C MET A 103 -11.00 1.12 -12.78
N GLN A 104 -11.89 1.03 -11.79
CA GLN A 104 -12.82 2.11 -11.44
C GLN A 104 -12.08 3.34 -10.91
N TYR A 105 -11.12 3.17 -9.98
CA TYR A 105 -10.41 4.33 -9.47
C TYR A 105 -9.50 4.98 -10.54
N ILE A 106 -8.98 4.23 -11.52
CA ILE A 106 -8.30 4.82 -12.68
C ILE A 106 -9.28 5.63 -13.53
N ALA A 107 -10.49 5.13 -13.75
CA ALA A 107 -11.53 5.88 -14.46
C ALA A 107 -11.93 7.18 -13.73
N TYR A 108 -11.95 7.18 -12.39
CA TYR A 108 -12.12 8.40 -11.60
C TYR A 108 -10.95 9.36 -11.77
N ALA A 109 -9.71 8.87 -11.72
CA ALA A 109 -8.52 9.68 -11.95
C ALA A 109 -8.51 10.35 -13.34
N GLN A 110 -8.90 9.62 -14.39
CA GLN A 110 -9.03 10.14 -15.75
C GLN A 110 -10.02 11.31 -15.85
N ARG A 111 -11.08 11.30 -15.06
CA ARG A 111 -12.11 12.35 -15.03
C ARG A 111 -11.81 13.47 -14.04
N GLY A 112 -10.73 13.36 -13.27
CA GLY A 112 -10.39 14.33 -12.21
C GLY A 112 -11.27 14.23 -10.96
N GLU A 113 -12.02 13.14 -10.79
CA GLU A 113 -12.84 12.85 -9.62
C GLU A 113 -11.96 12.31 -8.47
N LEU A 114 -11.10 13.20 -7.91
CA LEU A 114 -10.02 12.82 -7.00
C LEU A 114 -10.51 12.23 -5.69
N GLU A 115 -11.60 12.75 -5.13
CA GLU A 115 -12.20 12.21 -3.90
C GLU A 115 -12.64 10.76 -4.08
N LYS A 116 -13.37 10.47 -5.15
CA LYS A 116 -13.82 9.10 -5.45
C LYS A 116 -12.65 8.17 -5.76
N CYS A 117 -11.61 8.69 -6.44
CA CYS A 117 -10.39 7.93 -6.69
C CYS A 117 -9.66 7.62 -5.38
N ALA A 118 -9.59 8.59 -4.46
CA ALA A 118 -8.97 8.43 -3.15
C ALA A 118 -9.72 7.39 -2.29
N GLU A 119 -11.04 7.49 -2.24
CA GLU A 119 -11.92 6.57 -1.51
C GLU A 119 -11.80 5.13 -2.03
N GLU A 120 -11.99 4.92 -3.34
CA GLU A 120 -11.92 3.59 -3.97
C GLU A 120 -10.53 2.94 -3.86
N SER A 121 -9.46 3.74 -3.77
CA SER A 121 -8.08 3.26 -3.64
C SER A 121 -7.57 3.24 -2.20
N PHE A 122 -8.41 3.56 -1.19
CA PHE A 122 -7.94 3.79 0.18
C PHE A 122 -7.17 2.62 0.78
N ASP A 123 -7.68 1.41 0.65
CA ASP A 123 -7.09 0.19 1.20
C ASP A 123 -5.96 -0.40 0.34
N CYS A 124 -5.44 0.39 -0.63
CA CYS A 124 -4.35 -0.07 -1.48
C CYS A 124 -3.04 -0.18 -0.69
N VAL A 125 -2.51 -1.39 -0.60
CA VAL A 125 -1.22 -1.70 0.05
C VAL A 125 -0.01 -1.54 -0.87
N SER A 126 -0.19 -0.96 -2.05
CA SER A 126 0.88 -0.66 -3.03
C SER A 126 1.72 -1.88 -3.46
N CYS A 127 1.14 -3.07 -3.52
CA CYS A 127 1.85 -4.31 -3.87
C CYS A 127 2.30 -4.39 -5.35
N GLY A 128 1.80 -3.54 -6.24
CA GLY A 128 2.19 -3.49 -7.65
C GLY A 128 1.59 -4.57 -8.57
N CYS A 129 0.86 -5.56 -8.06
CA CYS A 129 0.30 -6.66 -8.85
C CYS A 129 -0.57 -6.19 -10.02
N CYS A 130 -1.36 -5.15 -9.80
CA CYS A 130 -2.20 -4.53 -10.84
C CYS A 130 -1.37 -3.92 -11.98
N SER A 131 -0.24 -3.29 -11.66
CA SER A 131 0.65 -2.67 -12.66
C SER A 131 1.39 -3.71 -13.49
N VAL A 132 1.84 -4.82 -12.88
CA VAL A 132 2.45 -5.96 -13.61
C VAL A 132 1.51 -6.54 -14.65
N ARG A 133 0.22 -6.59 -14.36
CA ARG A 133 -0.80 -7.17 -15.26
C ARG A 133 -1.37 -6.18 -16.28
N CYS A 134 -0.94 -4.93 -16.22
CA CYS A 134 -1.47 -3.88 -17.09
C CYS A 134 -0.75 -3.85 -18.43
N PRO A 135 -1.43 -4.09 -19.56
CA PRO A 135 -0.82 -3.99 -20.89
C PRO A 135 -0.47 -2.55 -21.28
N ALA A 136 -1.08 -1.56 -20.63
CA ALA A 136 -0.82 -0.13 -20.86
C ALA A 136 0.26 0.45 -19.93
N GLY A 137 0.89 -0.37 -19.06
CA GLY A 137 1.97 0.06 -18.18
C GLY A 137 1.55 1.09 -17.12
N ILE A 138 0.28 1.11 -16.72
CA ILE A 138 -0.24 2.10 -15.75
C ILE A 138 0.32 1.85 -14.36
N SER A 139 0.78 2.92 -13.72
CA SER A 139 1.27 2.93 -12.34
C SER A 139 0.13 3.08 -11.32
N HIS A 140 -0.84 2.14 -11.34
CA HIS A 140 -2.08 2.22 -10.54
C HIS A 140 -1.89 2.61 -9.08
N PRO A 141 -0.97 1.98 -8.28
CA PRO A 141 -0.81 2.34 -6.87
C PRO A 141 -0.36 3.78 -6.68
N MET A 142 0.46 4.31 -7.58
CA MET A 142 0.96 5.69 -7.49
C MET A 142 -0.11 6.70 -7.85
N VAL A 143 -0.97 6.39 -8.82
CA VAL A 143 -2.15 7.21 -9.16
C VAL A 143 -3.10 7.30 -7.96
N GLY A 144 -3.44 6.17 -7.34
CA GLY A 144 -4.25 6.15 -6.13
C GLY A 144 -3.61 6.92 -4.96
N LEU A 145 -2.29 6.77 -4.77
CA LEU A 145 -1.54 7.50 -3.75
C LEU A 145 -1.57 9.02 -3.97
N LEU A 146 -1.39 9.47 -5.22
CA LEU A 146 -1.47 10.89 -5.57
C LEU A 146 -2.87 11.44 -5.28
N ALA A 147 -3.93 10.73 -5.69
CA ALA A 147 -5.31 11.14 -5.43
C ALA A 147 -5.57 11.28 -3.91
N ARG A 148 -5.16 10.28 -3.10
CA ARG A 148 -5.32 10.32 -1.64
C ARG A 148 -4.58 11.49 -1.01
N ARG A 149 -3.36 11.78 -1.45
CA ARG A 149 -2.56 12.91 -0.95
C ARG A 149 -3.18 14.26 -1.29
N LEU A 150 -3.65 14.42 -2.52
CA LEU A 150 -4.32 15.65 -2.95
C LEU A 150 -5.65 15.85 -2.24
N THR A 151 -6.44 14.80 -2.11
CA THR A 151 -7.70 14.84 -1.37
C THR A 151 -7.46 15.18 0.10
N GLY A 152 -6.54 14.50 0.76
CA GLY A 152 -6.24 14.75 2.17
C GLY A 152 -5.71 16.16 2.45
N LYS A 153 -4.95 16.73 1.52
CA LYS A 153 -4.37 18.07 1.72
C LYS A 153 -5.32 19.23 1.37
N TYR A 154 -6.12 19.08 0.30
CA TYR A 154 -6.83 20.21 -0.29
C TYR A 154 -8.35 20.11 -0.24
N ILE A 155 -8.90 18.90 -0.10
CA ILE A 155 -10.33 18.65 -0.26
C ILE A 155 -10.96 18.20 1.06
N ALA A 156 -10.34 17.22 1.73
CA ALA A 156 -10.86 16.70 3.00
C ALA A 156 -10.89 17.78 4.10
N PRO A 157 -11.93 17.83 4.92
CA PRO A 157 -11.99 18.75 6.04
C PRO A 157 -10.89 18.46 7.05
N GLU A 158 -10.29 19.50 7.60
CA GLU A 158 -9.32 19.35 8.68
C GLU A 158 -9.97 18.83 9.97
N THR A 159 -9.37 17.83 10.56
CA THR A 159 -9.88 17.19 11.76
C THR A 159 -9.48 17.97 13.01
N GLN A 160 -10.43 18.63 13.67
CA GLN A 160 -10.14 19.51 14.81
C GLN A 160 -9.45 18.77 15.98
N HIS A 161 -9.88 17.55 16.28
CA HIS A 161 -9.26 16.78 17.37
C HIS A 161 -7.79 16.43 17.09
N LEU A 162 -7.42 16.21 15.81
CA LEU A 162 -6.01 16.00 15.42
C LEU A 162 -5.18 17.27 15.59
N LYS A 163 -5.73 18.44 15.21
CA LYS A 163 -5.06 19.73 15.46
C LYS A 163 -4.82 19.95 16.93
N ASN A 164 -5.83 19.76 17.76
CA ASN A 164 -5.70 19.90 19.22
C ASN A 164 -4.63 18.96 19.77
N ARG A 165 -4.59 17.71 19.31
CA ARG A 165 -3.57 16.74 19.74
C ARG A 165 -2.16 17.15 19.32
N VAL A 166 -1.99 17.68 18.09
CA VAL A 166 -0.69 18.20 17.62
C VAL A 166 -0.26 19.41 18.45
N GLU A 167 -1.18 20.31 18.80
CA GLU A 167 -0.91 21.45 19.68
C GLU A 167 -0.49 21.01 21.08
N GLU A 168 -1.17 20.03 21.68
CA GLU A 168 -0.79 19.43 22.97
C GLU A 168 0.63 18.85 22.92
N ILE A 169 0.97 18.10 21.86
CA ILE A 169 2.31 17.54 21.68
C ILE A 169 3.36 18.66 21.55
N ASN A 170 3.11 19.64 20.70
CA ASN A 170 4.04 20.75 20.47
C ASN A 170 4.21 21.65 21.71
N SER A 171 3.22 21.72 22.59
CA SER A 171 3.30 22.46 23.84
C SER A 171 4.06 21.73 24.95
N GLY A 172 4.50 20.48 24.69
CA GLY A 172 5.21 19.66 25.68
C GLY A 172 4.30 19.04 26.75
N ALA A 173 2.99 18.95 26.51
CA ALA A 173 2.03 18.43 27.49
C ALA A 173 2.34 16.99 27.97
N TYR A 174 3.08 16.24 27.18
CA TYR A 174 3.45 14.85 27.48
C TYR A 174 4.91 14.65 27.89
N ASP A 175 5.75 15.69 27.85
CA ASP A 175 7.20 15.58 28.04
C ASP A 175 7.56 14.98 29.40
N GLU A 176 6.93 15.49 30.48
CA GLU A 176 7.16 14.95 31.83
C GLU A 176 6.76 13.47 31.97
N LEU A 177 5.68 13.05 31.31
CA LEU A 177 5.23 11.66 31.33
C LEU A 177 6.19 10.76 30.56
N ILE A 178 6.67 11.23 29.41
CA ILE A 178 7.65 10.52 28.58
C ILE A 178 8.97 10.38 29.35
N GLU A 179 9.47 11.46 29.97
CA GLU A 179 10.69 11.42 30.76
C GLU A 179 10.58 10.43 31.93
N LYS A 180 9.46 10.44 32.67
CA LYS A 180 9.21 9.48 33.75
C LYS A 180 9.24 8.03 33.29
N VAL A 181 8.69 7.75 32.11
CA VAL A 181 8.72 6.40 31.51
C VAL A 181 10.13 6.04 31.05
N MET A 182 10.84 6.96 30.40
CA MET A 182 12.20 6.73 29.90
C MET A 182 13.24 6.50 31.01
N GLN A 183 12.97 6.98 32.23
CA GLN A 183 13.83 6.75 33.40
C GLN A 183 13.58 5.40 34.06
N LYS A 184 12.53 4.67 33.71
CA LYS A 184 12.21 3.38 34.31
C LYS A 184 13.14 2.26 33.84
N PRO A 185 13.46 1.28 34.70
CA PRO A 185 14.14 0.05 34.27
C PRO A 185 13.35 -0.70 33.19
N ILE A 186 14.06 -1.37 32.30
CA ILE A 186 13.44 -2.14 31.20
C ILE A 186 12.42 -3.16 31.73
N ALA A 187 12.70 -3.84 32.83
CA ALA A 187 11.80 -4.81 33.43
C ALA A 187 10.45 -4.19 33.85
N GLU A 188 10.47 -2.99 34.44
CA GLU A 188 9.26 -2.25 34.83
C GLU A 188 8.48 -1.77 33.59
N MET A 189 9.18 -1.32 32.53
CA MET A 189 8.53 -0.96 31.28
C MET A 189 7.86 -2.17 30.62
N GLN A 190 8.48 -3.35 30.67
CA GLN A 190 7.89 -4.59 30.15
C GLN A 190 6.64 -4.99 30.94
N GLU A 191 6.66 -4.85 32.28
CA GLU A 191 5.49 -5.11 33.11
C GLU A 191 4.34 -4.16 32.78
N LEU A 192 4.60 -2.86 32.68
CA LEU A 192 3.61 -1.86 32.28
C LEU A 192 3.02 -2.14 30.90
N TYR A 193 3.87 -2.56 29.95
CA TYR A 193 3.41 -2.95 28.61
C TYR A 193 2.50 -4.17 28.65
N ASN A 194 2.84 -5.19 29.42
CA ASN A 194 2.07 -6.43 29.51
C ASN A 194 0.75 -6.27 30.27
N THR A 195 0.69 -5.33 31.21
CA THR A 195 -0.51 -5.05 32.03
C THR A 195 -1.40 -3.93 31.49
N ARG A 196 -1.01 -3.31 30.36
CA ARG A 196 -1.82 -2.24 29.74
C ARG A 196 -3.23 -2.74 29.37
N GLU A 197 -4.21 -1.86 29.54
CA GLU A 197 -5.56 -2.09 29.01
C GLU A 197 -5.49 -2.09 27.48
N ILE A 198 -5.89 -3.22 26.87
CA ILE A 198 -6.04 -3.35 25.43
C ILE A 198 -7.53 -3.23 25.15
N GLU A 199 -7.92 -2.28 24.33
CA GLU A 199 -9.28 -2.17 23.84
C GLU A 199 -9.64 -3.48 23.10
N LYS A 200 -10.79 -4.03 23.47
CA LYS A 200 -11.30 -5.28 22.91
C LYS A 200 -12.14 -5.02 21.68
#